data_66576d6ff9f674f00b03e860bf6c3f27
#
_entry.id   66576d6ff9f674f00b03e860bf6c3f27
#
_cell.length_a   1.000
_cell.length_b   1.000
_cell.length_c   1.000
_cell.angle_alpha   90.00
_cell.angle_beta   90.00
_cell.angle_gamma   90.00
#
_symmetry.space_group_name_H-M   'P 1'
#
loop_
_entity.id
_entity.type
_entity.pdbx_description
1 polymer ?
#
loop_
_entity_poly.entity_id
_entity_poly.type
_entity_poly.pdbx_seq_one_letter_code
_entity_poly.pdbx_strand_id
1 'polypeptide(L)'
;MTTNTNNRPSWAEPYKIKSVELIRMTTREEREQAIREAGYNTFLIRSRDVYIDLLTDSGTSAMSDRQWAGLMMGDESYSGSENFYHLEAAIRKYYGYEHIVPTHQGRGAENLLSQILIKEGDYVPGNMYFTTTRLHQELAGGNFVDVIVDEAHDPASRHPFKGNVDIEKLDRLVQKV
;
A
#
# COMPACT_ATOMS: atom_id res chain seq x y z
N MET A 1 -12.11 1.77 42.78
CA MET A 1 -11.43 1.09 41.69
C MET A 1 -12.50 0.44 40.81
N THR A 2 -12.93 1.10 39.75
CA THR A 2 -13.92 0.57 38.81
C THR A 2 -13.20 -0.32 37.82
N THR A 3 -13.41 -1.61 37.94
CA THR A 3 -12.91 -2.60 36.96
C THR A 3 -13.62 -2.38 35.63
N ASN A 4 -12.87 -1.90 34.65
CA ASN A 4 -13.33 -1.74 33.29
C ASN A 4 -13.49 -3.13 32.64
N THR A 5 -14.73 -3.63 32.54
CA THR A 5 -15.07 -4.98 32.08
C THR A 5 -15.14 -5.10 30.53
N ASN A 6 -14.69 -4.10 29.79
CA ASN A 6 -14.62 -4.16 28.31
C ASN A 6 -13.23 -4.59 27.84
N ASN A 7 -12.76 -5.73 28.32
CA ASN A 7 -11.50 -6.32 27.86
C ASN A 7 -11.73 -7.15 26.58
N ARG A 8 -12.28 -6.55 25.52
CA ARG A 8 -12.15 -7.13 24.19
C ARG A 8 -10.74 -6.79 23.69
N PRO A 9 -9.94 -7.77 23.23
CA PRO A 9 -8.65 -7.46 22.64
C PRO A 9 -8.87 -6.47 21.48
N SER A 10 -8.26 -5.30 21.62
CA SER A 10 -8.30 -4.31 20.53
C SER A 10 -7.45 -4.84 19.39
N TRP A 11 -7.96 -4.78 18.17
CA TRP A 11 -7.22 -5.13 16.96
C TRP A 11 -6.18 -4.06 16.62
N ALA A 12 -6.32 -2.87 17.18
CA ALA A 12 -5.42 -1.76 16.98
C ALA A 12 -4.75 -1.40 18.30
N GLU A 13 -3.48 -1.10 18.26
CA GLU A 13 -2.76 -0.56 19.41
C GLU A 13 -3.33 0.81 19.80
N PRO A 14 -3.60 1.05 21.08
CA PRO A 14 -4.06 2.35 21.56
C PRO A 14 -2.93 3.38 21.44
N TYR A 15 -3.22 4.55 20.85
CA TYR A 15 -2.26 5.64 20.72
C TYR A 15 -2.89 6.99 21.06
N LYS A 16 -2.04 7.97 21.37
CA LYS A 16 -2.40 9.36 21.51
C LYS A 16 -1.75 10.17 20.40
N ILE A 17 -2.53 11.02 19.76
CA ILE A 17 -2.01 11.93 18.74
C ILE A 17 -1.24 13.05 19.45
N LYS A 18 0.05 13.18 19.13
CA LYS A 18 0.92 14.24 19.70
C LYS A 18 1.02 15.47 18.81
N SER A 19 0.70 15.34 17.53
CA SER A 19 0.78 16.43 16.55
C SER A 19 -0.57 16.60 15.87
N VAL A 20 -1.01 17.85 15.78
CA VAL A 20 -2.24 18.25 15.10
C VAL A 20 -1.90 19.39 14.17
N GLU A 21 -2.19 19.25 12.90
CA GLU A 21 -2.05 20.30 11.91
C GLU A 21 -3.42 20.93 11.64
N LEU A 22 -3.48 22.26 11.64
CA LEU A 22 -4.69 22.99 11.28
C LEU A 22 -4.86 22.97 9.77
N ILE A 23 -6.04 22.55 9.32
CA ILE A 23 -6.41 22.64 7.91
C ILE A 23 -7.27 23.88 7.69
N ARG A 24 -7.22 24.43 6.46
CA ARG A 24 -8.10 25.50 6.05
C ARG A 24 -9.52 24.95 5.86
N MET A 25 -10.48 25.57 6.52
CA MET A 25 -11.91 25.28 6.31
C MET A 25 -12.35 25.96 5.02
N THR A 26 -12.53 25.20 3.95
CA THR A 26 -12.98 25.71 2.65
C THR A 26 -14.51 25.70 2.56
N THR A 27 -15.09 26.68 1.89
CA THR A 27 -16.51 26.68 1.57
C THR A 27 -16.80 25.70 0.42
N ARG A 28 -18.08 25.42 0.21
CA ARG A 28 -18.50 24.58 -0.92
C ARG A 28 -18.12 25.21 -2.27
N GLU A 29 -18.33 26.51 -2.40
CA GLU A 29 -18.05 27.28 -3.61
C GLU A 29 -16.56 27.25 -3.94
N GLU A 30 -15.71 27.42 -2.93
CA GLU A 30 -14.25 27.31 -3.10
C GLU A 30 -13.84 25.92 -3.59
N ARG A 31 -14.42 24.86 -3.03
CA ARG A 31 -14.13 23.48 -3.49
C ARG A 31 -14.63 23.19 -4.91
N GLU A 32 -15.82 23.70 -5.26
CA GLU A 32 -16.35 23.60 -6.61
C GLU A 32 -15.50 24.37 -7.62
N GLN A 33 -14.93 25.49 -7.25
CA GLN A 33 -13.99 26.22 -8.08
C GLN A 33 -12.67 25.46 -8.22
N ALA A 34 -12.11 24.98 -7.12
CA ALA A 34 -10.84 24.24 -7.14
C ALA A 34 -10.89 22.98 -8.01
N ILE A 35 -12.00 22.21 -7.94
CA ILE A 35 -12.13 21.00 -8.78
C ILE A 35 -12.33 21.35 -10.26
N ARG A 36 -13.02 22.45 -10.59
CA ARG A 36 -13.13 22.92 -11.98
C ARG A 36 -11.78 23.37 -12.54
N GLU A 37 -11.01 24.14 -11.77
CA GLU A 37 -9.65 24.59 -12.16
C GLU A 37 -8.70 23.41 -12.34
N ALA A 38 -8.89 22.35 -11.55
CA ALA A 38 -8.15 21.09 -11.68
C ALA A 38 -8.63 20.21 -12.87
N GLY A 39 -9.57 20.68 -13.68
CA GLY A 39 -10.13 19.90 -14.79
C GLY A 39 -10.84 18.63 -14.32
N TYR A 40 -11.45 18.64 -13.13
CA TYR A 40 -12.07 17.48 -12.49
C TYR A 40 -11.08 16.33 -12.18
N ASN A 41 -9.79 16.61 -12.18
CA ASN A 41 -8.76 15.67 -11.78
C ASN A 41 -8.33 15.97 -10.33
N THR A 42 -8.68 15.10 -9.40
CA THR A 42 -8.38 15.27 -7.97
C THR A 42 -6.88 15.33 -7.67
N PHE A 43 -6.02 14.73 -8.50
CA PHE A 43 -4.57 14.81 -8.36
C PHE A 43 -3.98 16.18 -8.69
N LEU A 44 -4.73 17.08 -9.33
CA LEU A 44 -4.31 18.43 -9.67
C LEU A 44 -4.84 19.50 -8.70
N ILE A 45 -5.66 19.13 -7.72
CA ILE A 45 -6.12 20.05 -6.68
C ILE A 45 -4.91 20.41 -5.79
N ARG A 46 -4.76 21.70 -5.53
CA ARG A 46 -3.73 22.17 -4.59
C ARG A 46 -4.06 21.70 -3.17
N SER A 47 -3.10 21.22 -2.42
CA SER A 47 -3.32 20.69 -1.05
C SER A 47 -4.02 21.66 -0.11
N ARG A 48 -3.75 22.98 -0.24
CA ARG A 48 -4.44 24.03 0.54
C ARG A 48 -5.94 24.13 0.30
N ASP A 49 -6.44 23.60 -0.82
CA ASP A 49 -7.84 23.62 -1.22
C ASP A 49 -8.55 22.29 -0.95
N VAL A 50 -7.82 21.30 -0.43
CA VAL A 50 -8.35 20.00 -0.02
C VAL A 50 -8.90 20.09 1.40
N TYR A 51 -10.18 19.75 1.58
CA TYR A 51 -10.84 19.75 2.89
C TYR A 51 -10.75 18.37 3.56
N ILE A 52 -10.96 17.30 2.78
CA ILE A 52 -10.80 15.91 3.21
C ILE A 52 -9.92 15.23 2.18
N ASP A 53 -8.75 14.79 2.60
CA ASP A 53 -7.80 14.08 1.75
C ASP A 53 -7.98 12.57 1.89
N LEU A 54 -8.46 11.93 0.81
CA LEU A 54 -8.59 10.49 0.69
C LEU A 54 -7.60 9.89 -0.32
N LEU A 55 -6.77 10.72 -0.95
CA LEU A 55 -5.76 10.29 -1.92
C LEU A 55 -4.41 10.01 -1.25
N THR A 56 -4.07 10.78 -0.24
CA THR A 56 -2.80 10.63 0.48
C THR A 56 -2.96 9.54 1.53
N ASP A 57 -2.88 8.29 1.10
CA ASP A 57 -3.06 7.10 1.92
C ASP A 57 -1.75 6.39 2.28
N SER A 58 -0.65 6.73 1.60
CA SER A 58 0.65 6.07 1.76
C SER A 58 1.65 7.00 2.46
N GLY A 59 2.22 6.54 3.58
CA GLY A 59 3.32 7.23 4.26
C GLY A 59 2.93 8.47 5.05
N THR A 60 1.65 8.65 5.36
CA THR A 60 1.13 9.82 6.10
C THR A 60 0.80 9.53 7.54
N SER A 61 1.12 8.37 8.01
CA SER A 61 0.74 7.92 9.34
C SER A 61 1.45 8.66 10.45
N ALA A 62 0.79 8.79 11.58
CA ALA A 62 1.43 9.19 12.82
C ALA A 62 2.55 8.23 13.19
N MET A 63 3.72 8.74 13.50
CA MET A 63 4.85 7.98 14.01
C MET A 63 4.81 7.96 15.52
N SER A 64 5.18 6.81 16.12
CA SER A 64 5.33 6.72 17.58
C SER A 64 6.54 7.56 18.03
N ASP A 65 6.56 7.91 19.32
CA ASP A 65 7.70 8.56 19.94
C ASP A 65 8.97 7.72 19.86
N ARG A 66 8.85 6.41 19.88
CA ARG A 66 9.97 5.47 19.71
C ARG A 66 10.49 5.44 18.29
N GLN A 67 9.63 5.57 17.28
CA GLN A 67 10.05 5.71 15.88
C GLN A 67 10.81 7.02 15.67
N TRP A 68 10.30 8.14 16.22
CA TRP A 68 11.01 9.42 16.20
C TRP A 68 12.36 9.34 16.91
N ALA A 69 12.41 8.73 18.10
CA ALA A 69 13.65 8.52 18.83
C ALA A 69 14.64 7.66 18.02
N GLY A 70 14.16 6.57 17.40
CA GLY A 70 14.98 5.72 16.54
C GLY A 70 15.54 6.46 15.33
N LEU A 71 14.74 7.34 14.71
CA LEU A 71 15.21 8.19 13.62
C LEU A 71 16.36 9.13 14.06
N MET A 72 16.21 9.73 15.24
CA MET A 72 17.22 10.65 15.79
C MET A 72 18.49 9.94 16.28
N MET A 73 18.40 8.66 16.62
CA MET A 73 19.51 7.81 17.04
C MET A 73 20.21 7.10 15.89
N GLY A 74 19.69 7.27 14.67
CA GLY A 74 20.28 6.71 13.48
C GLY A 74 21.66 7.25 13.19
N ASP A 75 22.51 6.41 12.60
CA ASP A 75 23.84 6.83 12.15
C ASP A 75 23.83 7.37 10.72
N GLU A 76 24.75 8.27 10.42
CA GLU A 76 24.94 8.89 9.09
C GLU A 76 26.07 8.21 8.32
N SER A 77 26.24 6.90 8.45
CA SER A 77 27.29 6.17 7.74
C SER A 77 27.00 6.04 6.26
N TYR A 78 27.97 6.36 5.42
CA TYR A 78 27.88 6.11 3.98
C TYR A 78 27.76 4.62 3.64
N SER A 79 28.43 3.76 4.42
CA SER A 79 28.31 2.30 4.31
C SER A 79 28.46 1.66 5.69
N GLY A 80 27.89 0.47 5.86
CA GLY A 80 27.96 -0.25 7.12
C GLY A 80 27.14 0.35 8.25
N SER A 81 26.03 1.06 7.90
CA SER A 81 25.14 1.65 8.88
C SER A 81 24.58 0.61 9.83
N GLU A 82 24.64 0.86 11.13
CA GLU A 82 24.03 0.00 12.15
C GLU A 82 22.52 -0.11 11.96
N ASN A 83 21.86 0.92 11.42
CA ASN A 83 20.43 0.89 11.12
C ASN A 83 20.07 -0.18 10.10
N PHE A 84 20.94 -0.46 9.12
CA PHE A 84 20.71 -1.56 8.18
C PHE A 84 20.69 -2.92 8.90
N TYR A 85 21.65 -3.16 9.78
CA TYR A 85 21.72 -4.42 10.53
C TYR A 85 20.57 -4.56 11.53
N HIS A 86 20.10 -3.47 12.13
CA HIS A 86 18.89 -3.46 12.96
C HIS A 86 17.65 -3.82 12.15
N LEU A 87 17.51 -3.26 10.92
CA LEU A 87 16.42 -3.60 10.01
C LEU A 87 16.46 -5.08 9.60
N GLU A 88 17.64 -5.56 9.21
CA GLU A 88 17.86 -6.97 8.85
C GLU A 88 17.47 -7.90 10.00
N ALA A 89 17.95 -7.63 11.21
CA ALA A 89 17.63 -8.41 12.40
C ALA A 89 16.12 -8.40 12.71
N ALA A 90 15.46 -7.25 12.57
CA ALA A 90 14.03 -7.12 12.78
C ALA A 90 13.22 -7.94 11.75
N ILE A 91 13.57 -7.87 10.48
CA ILE A 91 12.91 -8.62 9.41
C ILE A 91 13.12 -10.13 9.60
N ARG A 92 14.33 -10.55 9.93
CA ARG A 92 14.62 -11.96 10.25
C ARG A 92 13.79 -12.44 11.44
N LYS A 93 13.65 -11.62 12.47
CA LYS A 93 12.88 -11.96 13.68
C LYS A 93 11.39 -12.11 13.39
N TYR A 94 10.78 -11.22 12.62
CA TYR A 94 9.32 -11.17 12.43
C TYR A 94 8.83 -11.96 11.23
N TYR A 95 9.63 -12.05 10.16
CA TYR A 95 9.25 -12.70 8.90
C TYR A 95 10.05 -13.97 8.60
N GLY A 96 11.18 -14.18 9.26
CA GLY A 96 12.03 -15.34 9.02
C GLY A 96 12.85 -15.27 7.72
N TYR A 97 12.85 -14.14 7.02
CA TYR A 97 13.66 -14.00 5.79
C TYR A 97 15.15 -13.90 6.13
N GLU A 98 15.94 -14.65 5.40
CA GLU A 98 17.40 -14.65 5.53
C GLU A 98 18.05 -13.43 4.87
N HIS A 99 17.50 -13.02 3.72
CA HIS A 99 18.03 -11.92 2.93
C HIS A 99 17.04 -10.78 2.84
N ILE A 100 17.56 -9.56 2.80
CA ILE A 100 16.81 -8.33 2.61
C ILE A 100 17.50 -7.47 1.55
N VAL A 101 16.72 -6.95 0.63
CA VAL A 101 17.17 -5.99 -0.38
C VAL A 101 16.30 -4.74 -0.27
N PRO A 102 16.76 -3.70 0.43
CA PRO A 102 16.03 -2.45 0.51
C PRO A 102 15.92 -1.79 -0.86
N THR A 103 14.73 -1.31 -1.19
CA THR A 103 14.48 -0.50 -2.39
C THR A 103 13.95 0.87 -1.96
N HIS A 104 14.00 1.86 -2.85
CA HIS A 104 13.52 3.20 -2.52
C HIS A 104 12.00 3.24 -2.26
N GLN A 105 11.24 2.28 -2.83
CA GLN A 105 9.79 2.11 -2.60
C GLN A 105 9.30 0.76 -3.15
N GLY A 106 8.08 0.35 -2.76
CA GLY A 106 7.50 -0.94 -3.14
C GLY A 106 7.42 -1.19 -4.64
N ARG A 107 7.01 -0.18 -5.44
CA ARG A 107 6.96 -0.35 -6.91
C ARG A 107 8.34 -0.50 -7.56
N GLY A 108 9.39 -0.04 -6.92
CA GLY A 108 10.76 -0.35 -7.33
C GLY A 108 11.10 -1.82 -7.10
N ALA A 109 10.68 -2.38 -5.98
CA ALA A 109 10.81 -3.81 -5.69
C ALA A 109 10.00 -4.67 -6.69
N GLU A 110 8.76 -4.28 -7.01
CA GLU A 110 7.93 -4.95 -8.02
C GLU A 110 8.62 -5.01 -9.39
N ASN A 111 9.21 -3.89 -9.81
CA ASN A 111 9.94 -3.83 -11.09
C ASN A 111 11.13 -4.81 -11.10
N LEU A 112 11.98 -4.75 -10.09
CA LEU A 112 13.15 -5.64 -9.99
C LEU A 112 12.73 -7.12 -9.96
N LEU A 113 11.71 -7.44 -9.16
CA LEU A 113 11.21 -8.79 -9.05
C LEU A 113 10.62 -9.30 -10.37
N SER A 114 9.85 -8.45 -11.06
CA SER A 114 9.29 -8.80 -12.37
C SER A 114 10.37 -9.10 -13.41
N GLN A 115 11.43 -8.28 -13.47
CA GLN A 115 12.55 -8.51 -14.38
C GLN A 115 13.33 -9.81 -14.12
N ILE A 116 13.32 -10.27 -12.87
CA ILE A 116 14.05 -11.50 -12.48
C ILE A 116 13.22 -12.75 -12.71
N LEU A 117 11.91 -12.68 -12.39
CA LEU A 117 11.05 -13.87 -12.35
C LEU A 117 10.24 -14.09 -13.62
N ILE A 118 9.93 -13.03 -14.38
CA ILE A 118 9.04 -13.12 -15.54
C ILE A 118 9.86 -13.16 -16.82
N LYS A 119 9.48 -14.06 -17.72
CA LYS A 119 10.02 -14.21 -19.07
C LYS A 119 8.96 -13.85 -20.09
N GLU A 120 9.40 -13.54 -21.31
CA GLU A 120 8.51 -13.28 -22.43
C GLU A 120 7.50 -14.42 -22.61
N GLY A 121 6.22 -14.09 -22.61
CA GLY A 121 5.14 -15.04 -22.80
C GLY A 121 4.61 -15.71 -21.52
N ASP A 122 5.23 -15.53 -20.38
CA ASP A 122 4.75 -16.09 -19.10
C ASP A 122 3.35 -15.57 -18.76
N TYR A 123 2.51 -16.42 -18.19
CA TYR A 123 1.22 -16.04 -17.66
C TYR A 123 1.31 -15.75 -16.17
N VAL A 124 0.79 -14.58 -15.76
CA VAL A 124 0.83 -14.11 -14.38
C VAL A 124 -0.60 -13.96 -13.86
N PRO A 125 -1.17 -15.00 -13.23
CA PRO A 125 -2.51 -14.90 -12.66
C PRO A 125 -2.54 -14.02 -11.42
N GLY A 126 -3.59 -13.20 -11.29
CA GLY A 126 -3.82 -12.37 -10.12
C GLY A 126 -5.32 -12.11 -9.90
N ASN A 127 -5.68 -11.86 -8.66
CA ASN A 127 -7.05 -11.52 -8.27
C ASN A 127 -7.22 -9.99 -8.22
N MET A 128 -7.47 -9.41 -9.36
CA MET A 128 -7.38 -8.00 -9.67
C MET A 128 -5.92 -7.48 -9.64
N TYR A 129 -5.65 -6.44 -10.34
CA TYR A 129 -4.31 -5.86 -10.39
C TYR A 129 -4.25 -4.53 -9.63
N PHE A 130 -3.08 -4.27 -9.07
CA PHE A 130 -2.66 -2.89 -8.82
C PHE A 130 -1.93 -2.37 -10.05
N THR A 131 -2.14 -1.10 -10.40
CA THR A 131 -1.71 -0.55 -11.69
C THR A 131 -0.23 -0.71 -11.97
N THR A 132 0.64 -0.48 -10.98
CA THR A 132 2.09 -0.61 -11.13
C THR A 132 2.54 -2.05 -11.19
N THR A 133 1.91 -2.94 -10.45
CA THR A 133 2.25 -4.38 -10.43
C THR A 133 2.02 -4.98 -11.82
N ARG A 134 0.84 -4.79 -12.39
CA ARG A 134 0.53 -5.25 -13.75
C ARG A 134 1.46 -4.63 -14.78
N LEU A 135 1.71 -3.31 -14.70
CA LEU A 135 2.61 -2.61 -15.62
C LEU A 135 4.00 -3.25 -15.63
N HIS A 136 4.58 -3.53 -14.47
CA HIS A 136 5.92 -4.11 -14.39
C HIS A 136 5.96 -5.57 -14.88
N GLN A 137 4.90 -6.33 -14.65
CA GLN A 137 4.77 -7.69 -15.17
C GLN A 137 4.68 -7.70 -16.70
N GLU A 138 3.86 -6.83 -17.29
CA GLU A 138 3.72 -6.70 -18.75
C GLU A 138 4.98 -6.13 -19.41
N LEU A 139 5.67 -5.17 -18.77
CA LEU A 139 6.96 -4.66 -19.26
C LEU A 139 8.07 -5.72 -19.23
N ALA A 140 7.98 -6.70 -18.35
CA ALA A 140 8.90 -7.83 -18.32
C ALA A 140 8.55 -8.94 -19.35
N GLY A 141 7.49 -8.75 -20.14
CA GLY A 141 7.04 -9.70 -21.15
C GLY A 141 5.96 -10.68 -20.70
N GLY A 142 5.46 -10.52 -19.47
CA GLY A 142 4.38 -11.35 -18.93
C GLY A 142 2.99 -10.96 -19.42
N ASN A 143 2.08 -11.92 -19.38
CA ASN A 143 0.66 -11.73 -19.67
C ASN A 143 -0.13 -11.78 -18.35
N PHE A 144 -0.56 -10.63 -17.85
CA PHE A 144 -1.43 -10.62 -16.68
C PHE A 144 -2.80 -11.23 -17.02
N VAL A 145 -3.26 -12.16 -16.17
CA VAL A 145 -4.59 -12.78 -16.30
C VAL A 145 -5.36 -12.60 -15.01
N ASP A 146 -6.50 -11.90 -15.11
CA ASP A 146 -7.38 -11.71 -13.97
C ASP A 146 -8.20 -12.98 -13.69
N VAL A 147 -8.00 -13.53 -12.51
CA VAL A 147 -8.70 -14.71 -12.01
C VAL A 147 -9.54 -14.42 -10.76
N ILE A 148 -9.94 -13.15 -10.57
CA ILE A 148 -10.82 -12.75 -9.47
C ILE A 148 -12.24 -13.24 -9.69
N VAL A 149 -13.02 -13.38 -8.62
CA VAL A 149 -14.46 -13.70 -8.69
C VAL A 149 -15.22 -12.64 -9.50
N ASP A 150 -16.25 -13.04 -10.24
CA ASP A 150 -16.99 -12.13 -11.14
C ASP A 150 -17.71 -11.01 -10.39
N GLU A 151 -18.16 -11.27 -9.17
CA GLU A 151 -18.81 -10.30 -8.29
C GLU A 151 -17.91 -9.10 -7.96
N ALA A 152 -16.58 -9.22 -8.10
CA ALA A 152 -15.65 -8.12 -7.92
C ALA A 152 -15.86 -6.98 -8.94
N HIS A 153 -16.33 -7.31 -10.13
CA HIS A 153 -16.57 -6.36 -11.22
C HIS A 153 -17.94 -5.69 -11.16
N ASP A 154 -18.83 -6.15 -10.28
CA ASP A 154 -20.12 -5.51 -10.04
C ASP A 154 -20.07 -4.66 -8.75
N PRO A 155 -20.05 -3.32 -8.86
CA PRO A 155 -20.04 -2.44 -7.69
C PRO A 155 -21.27 -2.60 -6.79
N ALA A 156 -22.41 -3.04 -7.36
CA ALA A 156 -23.66 -3.23 -6.61
C ALA A 156 -23.73 -4.59 -5.90
N SER A 157 -22.88 -5.54 -6.26
CA SER A 157 -22.84 -6.84 -5.62
C SER A 157 -22.48 -6.73 -4.13
N ARG A 158 -23.21 -7.46 -3.30
CA ARG A 158 -22.98 -7.56 -1.85
C ARG A 158 -22.21 -8.82 -1.47
N HIS A 159 -21.52 -9.45 -2.42
CA HIS A 159 -20.67 -10.59 -2.11
C HIS A 159 -19.66 -10.22 -1.01
N PRO A 160 -19.52 -11.04 0.06
CA PRO A 160 -18.75 -10.66 1.23
C PRO A 160 -17.23 -10.58 0.98
N PHE A 161 -16.72 -11.32 0.01
CA PHE A 161 -15.27 -11.46 -0.26
C PHE A 161 -14.96 -11.25 -1.75
N LYS A 162 -15.19 -10.05 -2.24
CA LYS A 162 -14.97 -9.71 -3.65
C LYS A 162 -13.51 -9.77 -4.10
N GLY A 163 -12.56 -9.74 -3.17
CA GLY A 163 -11.12 -9.85 -3.47
C GLY A 163 -10.61 -11.27 -3.64
N ASN A 164 -11.46 -12.30 -3.53
CA ASN A 164 -11.03 -13.69 -3.63
C ASN A 164 -10.68 -14.09 -5.06
N VAL A 165 -9.71 -15.00 -5.18
CA VAL A 165 -9.44 -15.71 -6.43
C VAL A 165 -10.60 -16.70 -6.73
N ASP A 166 -10.99 -16.76 -7.99
CA ASP A 166 -11.85 -17.82 -8.52
C ASP A 166 -10.96 -19.02 -8.87
N ILE A 167 -11.06 -20.08 -8.05
CA ILE A 167 -10.23 -21.29 -8.20
C ILE A 167 -10.50 -21.98 -9.54
N GLU A 168 -11.75 -21.96 -10.03
CA GLU A 168 -12.07 -22.58 -11.32
C GLU A 168 -11.48 -21.79 -12.49
N LYS A 169 -11.46 -20.45 -12.40
CA LYS A 169 -10.77 -19.63 -13.41
C LYS A 169 -9.27 -19.91 -13.43
N LEU A 170 -8.66 -20.00 -12.26
CA LEU A 170 -7.23 -20.31 -12.13
C LEU A 170 -6.93 -21.71 -12.68
N ASP A 171 -7.72 -22.71 -12.34
CA ASP A 171 -7.55 -24.09 -12.82
C ASP A 171 -7.69 -24.17 -14.35
N ARG A 172 -8.73 -23.53 -14.90
CA ARG A 172 -8.88 -23.44 -16.38
C ARG A 172 -7.69 -22.77 -17.06
N LEU A 173 -7.11 -21.74 -16.44
CA LEU A 173 -5.91 -21.10 -16.97
C LEU A 173 -4.74 -22.08 -16.99
N VAL A 174 -4.46 -22.74 -15.85
CA VAL A 174 -3.33 -23.68 -15.72
C VAL A 174 -3.46 -24.87 -16.69
N GLN A 175 -4.68 -25.32 -16.97
CA GLN A 175 -4.91 -26.43 -17.93
C GLN A 175 -4.77 -25.98 -19.40
N LYS A 176 -4.88 -24.69 -19.67
CA LYS A 176 -4.83 -24.16 -21.04
C LYS A 176 -3.42 -23.80 -21.49
N VAL A 177 -2.54 -23.50 -20.57
CA VAL A 177 -1.15 -23.07 -20.81
C VAL A 177 -0.18 -24.16 -20.44
#